data_a95f5ccbedb66ca89837f5b62c10c935
#
_entry.id   a95f5ccbedb66ca89837f5b62c10c935
#
_cell.length_a   1.000
_cell.length_b   1.000
_cell.length_c   1.000
_cell.angle_alpha   90.00
_cell.angle_beta   90.00
_cell.angle_gamma   90.00
#
_symmetry.space_group_name_H-M   'P 1'
#
loop_
_entity.id
_entity.type
_entity.pdbx_description
1 polymer ?
#
loop_
_entity_poly.entity_id
_entity_poly.type
_entity_poly.pdbx_seq_one_letter_code
_entity_poly.pdbx_strand_id
1 'polypeptide(L)'
;MNTTTKKSYKILALMGPSGSGKDTVLKEVLKKNPKEFNKIINCTTRPMREGEVDGVDYFFVSPETFAEQVLNFDMIEATNFNDWFYGTSKDALVNDAINIGVFSPEAVEALLESSEIELMVLELAVSDKTRLLRQLNREANPNVHEIIRRFKADEEDFADLDILRITLVNETKDDLLENVYYISRLPRVWAD
;
A
#
# COMPACT_ATOMS: atom_id res chain seq x y z
N MET A 1 21.61 -27.58 -17.74
CA MET A 1 20.86 -26.33 -17.80
C MET A 1 20.59 -25.92 -16.36
N ASN A 2 21.37 -24.93 -15.84
CA ASN A 2 21.11 -24.40 -14.50
C ASN A 2 19.88 -23.51 -14.59
N THR A 3 18.74 -24.01 -14.17
CA THR A 3 17.58 -23.18 -13.87
C THR A 3 17.91 -22.40 -12.60
N THR A 4 18.51 -21.22 -12.76
CA THR A 4 18.54 -20.23 -11.69
C THR A 4 17.08 -19.87 -11.43
N THR A 5 16.52 -20.39 -10.37
CA THR A 5 15.22 -19.95 -9.86
C THR A 5 15.33 -18.45 -9.60
N LYS A 6 14.73 -17.64 -10.46
CA LYS A 6 14.67 -16.18 -10.32
C LYS A 6 13.97 -15.95 -8.96
N LYS A 7 14.66 -15.37 -7.99
CA LYS A 7 14.06 -15.04 -6.70
C LYS A 7 12.96 -14.01 -6.96
N SER A 8 11.74 -14.33 -6.58
CA SER A 8 10.62 -13.40 -6.59
C SER A 8 10.36 -12.88 -5.18
N TYR A 9 10.07 -11.60 -5.06
CA TYR A 9 9.63 -11.01 -3.79
C TYR A 9 8.14 -11.26 -3.60
N LYS A 10 7.73 -11.75 -2.43
CA LYS A 10 6.32 -11.85 -2.06
C LYS A 10 5.84 -10.49 -1.57
N ILE A 11 4.85 -9.90 -2.27
CA ILE A 11 4.25 -8.62 -1.89
C ILE A 11 2.76 -8.81 -1.59
N LEU A 12 2.35 -8.38 -0.40
CA LEU A 12 0.96 -8.23 0.00
C LEU A 12 0.57 -6.76 -0.11
N ALA A 13 -0.15 -6.42 -1.18
CA ALA A 13 -0.62 -5.08 -1.43
C ALA A 13 -1.97 -4.84 -0.72
N LEU A 14 -2.00 -3.90 0.22
CA LEU A 14 -3.23 -3.39 0.79
C LEU A 14 -3.74 -2.23 -0.06
N MET A 15 -4.92 -2.38 -0.63
CA MET A 15 -5.57 -1.41 -1.49
C MET A 15 -6.95 -1.02 -0.91
N GLY A 16 -7.50 0.06 -1.38
CA GLY A 16 -8.84 0.52 -1.00
C GLY A 16 -8.92 2.04 -0.93
N PRO A 17 -10.11 2.61 -1.00
CA PRO A 17 -10.29 4.05 -1.07
C PRO A 17 -9.88 4.77 0.23
N SER A 18 -9.78 6.09 0.16
CA SER A 18 -9.45 6.95 1.30
C SER A 18 -10.44 6.75 2.45
N GLY A 19 -9.96 6.56 3.66
CA GLY A 19 -10.80 6.27 4.84
C GLY A 19 -11.18 4.79 5.03
N SER A 20 -10.71 3.87 4.15
CA SER A 20 -10.98 2.43 4.29
C SER A 20 -10.24 1.78 5.48
N GLY A 21 -9.18 2.41 6.02
CA GLY A 21 -8.48 1.92 7.20
C GLY A 21 -7.22 1.10 6.91
N LYS A 22 -6.64 1.19 5.71
CA LYS A 22 -5.42 0.48 5.29
C LYS A 22 -4.27 0.62 6.28
N ASP A 23 -3.95 1.86 6.69
CA ASP A 23 -2.85 2.12 7.62
C ASP A 23 -3.09 1.48 9.00
N THR A 24 -4.36 1.44 9.45
CA THR A 24 -4.73 0.81 10.71
C THR A 24 -4.56 -0.71 10.63
N VAL A 25 -5.04 -1.34 9.56
CA VAL A 25 -4.87 -2.77 9.32
C VAL A 25 -3.39 -3.11 9.24
N LEU A 26 -2.62 -2.38 8.42
CA LEU A 26 -1.17 -2.56 8.27
C LEU A 26 -0.45 -2.51 9.63
N LYS A 27 -0.72 -1.47 10.42
CA LYS A 27 -0.11 -1.28 11.74
C LYS A 27 -0.41 -2.45 12.70
N GLU A 28 -1.66 -2.90 12.75
CA GLU A 28 -2.06 -4.00 13.63
C GLU A 28 -1.50 -5.36 13.17
N VAL A 29 -1.41 -5.60 11.85
CA VAL A 29 -0.76 -6.81 11.30
C VAL A 29 0.72 -6.84 11.68
N LEU A 30 1.46 -5.76 11.44
CA LEU A 30 2.89 -5.65 11.77
C LEU A 30 3.15 -5.80 13.28
N LYS A 31 2.28 -5.23 14.12
CA LYS A 31 2.37 -5.37 15.57
C LYS A 31 2.18 -6.82 16.02
N LYS A 32 1.28 -7.56 15.38
CA LYS A 32 0.97 -8.95 15.72
C LYS A 32 2.02 -9.94 15.19
N ASN A 33 2.60 -9.66 14.03
CA ASN A 33 3.50 -10.55 13.31
C ASN A 33 4.78 -9.85 12.83
N PRO A 34 5.60 -9.28 13.74
CA PRO A 34 6.74 -8.43 13.36
C PRO A 34 7.89 -9.17 12.66
N LYS A 35 7.89 -10.51 12.69
CA LYS A 35 8.95 -11.34 12.06
C LYS A 35 8.54 -11.92 10.70
N GLU A 36 7.25 -11.98 10.44
CA GLU A 36 6.70 -12.63 9.24
C GLU A 36 6.41 -11.64 8.12
N PHE A 37 6.29 -10.35 8.48
CA PHE A 37 6.04 -9.27 7.55
C PHE A 37 7.13 -8.21 7.60
N ASN A 38 7.59 -7.80 6.43
CA ASN A 38 8.43 -6.62 6.24
C ASN A 38 7.55 -5.45 5.77
N LYS A 39 7.55 -4.32 6.50
CA LYS A 39 6.84 -3.12 6.07
C LYS A 39 7.57 -2.52 4.87
N ILE A 40 6.88 -2.38 3.75
CA ILE A 40 7.37 -1.57 2.63
C ILE A 40 7.24 -0.11 3.01
N ILE A 41 8.35 0.63 2.91
CA ILE A 41 8.38 2.09 3.05
C ILE A 41 8.67 2.65 1.66
N ASN A 42 7.64 3.23 1.05
CA ASN A 42 7.72 3.78 -0.30
C ASN A 42 8.49 5.10 -0.33
N CYS A 43 9.10 5.43 -1.47
CA CYS A 43 9.66 6.75 -1.75
C CYS A 43 8.57 7.69 -2.27
N THR A 44 8.71 8.99 -1.99
CA THR A 44 7.84 10.03 -2.58
C THR A 44 8.56 11.35 -2.73
N THR A 45 8.20 12.09 -3.77
CA THR A 45 8.66 13.49 -3.96
C THR A 45 7.73 14.51 -3.31
N ARG A 46 6.61 14.05 -2.74
CA ARG A 46 5.69 14.90 -2.00
C ARG A 46 6.37 15.48 -0.74
N PRO A 47 6.19 16.75 -0.43
CA PRO A 47 6.64 17.29 0.84
C PRO A 47 6.04 16.53 2.04
N MET A 48 6.87 16.31 3.06
CA MET A 48 6.46 15.70 4.32
C MET A 48 5.37 16.55 4.98
N ARG A 49 4.33 15.91 5.50
CA ARG A 49 3.24 16.54 6.24
C ARG A 49 3.59 16.61 7.73
N GLU A 50 2.87 17.48 8.45
CA GLU A 50 2.97 17.52 9.91
C GLU A 50 2.63 16.16 10.53
N GLY A 51 3.52 15.67 11.40
CA GLY A 51 3.37 14.38 12.07
C GLY A 51 3.89 13.17 11.30
N GLU A 52 4.31 13.31 10.03
CA GLU A 52 5.00 12.25 9.30
C GLU A 52 6.50 12.21 9.66
N VAL A 53 7.11 11.05 9.53
CA VAL A 53 8.52 10.81 9.86
C VAL A 53 9.21 10.16 8.66
N ASP A 54 10.30 10.77 8.20
CA ASP A 54 11.14 10.23 7.13
C ASP A 54 11.71 8.86 7.51
N GLY A 55 11.69 7.92 6.55
CA GLY A 55 12.10 6.53 6.77
C GLY A 55 11.13 5.69 7.62
N VAL A 56 9.97 6.25 8.01
CA VAL A 56 8.91 5.54 8.74
C VAL A 56 7.60 5.54 7.96
N ASP A 57 7.15 6.72 7.52
CA ASP A 57 5.93 6.83 6.71
C ASP A 57 6.25 6.71 5.22
N TYR A 58 7.25 7.46 4.77
CA TYR A 58 7.85 7.44 3.44
C TYR A 58 9.33 7.74 3.53
N PHE A 59 10.10 7.42 2.49
CA PHE A 59 11.35 8.10 2.18
C PHE A 59 11.02 9.33 1.34
N PHE A 60 11.17 10.52 1.94
CA PHE A 60 10.90 11.80 1.27
C PHE A 60 12.15 12.25 0.52
N VAL A 61 12.12 12.15 -0.81
CA VAL A 61 13.26 12.42 -1.68
C VAL A 61 12.99 13.59 -2.63
N SER A 62 14.06 14.19 -3.19
CA SER A 62 13.88 15.20 -4.24
C SER A 62 13.43 14.55 -5.57
N PRO A 63 12.78 15.31 -6.47
CA PRO A 63 12.44 14.82 -7.80
C PRO A 63 13.66 14.29 -8.57
N GLU A 64 14.83 14.94 -8.41
CA GLU A 64 16.08 14.53 -9.05
C GLU A 64 16.54 13.17 -8.51
N THR A 65 16.56 12.98 -7.18
CA THR A 65 16.91 11.70 -6.55
C THR A 65 15.96 10.58 -6.98
N PHE A 66 14.64 10.88 -7.04
CA PHE A 66 13.65 9.91 -7.50
C PHE A 66 13.91 9.50 -8.95
N ALA A 67 14.16 10.46 -9.82
CA ALA A 67 14.47 10.20 -11.23
C ALA A 67 15.75 9.37 -11.39
N GLU A 68 16.79 9.63 -10.60
CA GLU A 68 18.03 8.83 -10.59
C GLU A 68 17.74 7.37 -10.20
N GLN A 69 16.92 7.13 -9.16
CA GLN A 69 16.55 5.77 -8.76
C GLN A 69 15.77 5.02 -9.86
N VAL A 70 14.87 5.71 -10.58
CA VAL A 70 14.15 5.13 -11.73
C VAL A 70 15.13 4.78 -12.87
N LEU A 71 16.03 5.69 -13.22
CA LEU A 71 17.01 5.49 -14.30
C LEU A 71 18.02 4.37 -14.00
N ASN A 72 18.36 4.17 -12.75
CA ASN A 72 19.25 3.10 -12.29
C ASN A 72 18.52 1.73 -12.16
N PHE A 73 17.24 1.65 -12.45
CA PHE A 73 16.42 0.44 -12.25
C PHE A 73 16.36 -0.02 -10.77
N ASP A 74 16.50 0.91 -9.84
CA ASP A 74 16.40 0.64 -8.39
C ASP A 74 14.95 0.57 -7.90
N MET A 75 13.98 1.00 -8.73
CA MET A 75 12.55 0.93 -8.44
C MET A 75 11.91 -0.35 -9.01
N ILE A 76 10.99 -0.94 -8.27
CA ILE A 76 10.10 -2.02 -8.73
C ILE A 76 8.89 -1.45 -9.46
N GLU A 77 8.34 -0.35 -8.94
CA GLU A 77 7.27 0.42 -9.57
C GLU A 77 7.48 1.91 -9.26
N ALA A 78 6.96 2.76 -10.12
CA ALA A 78 6.95 4.21 -9.96
C ALA A 78 5.70 4.79 -10.63
N THR A 79 4.93 5.57 -9.89
CA THR A 79 3.67 6.17 -10.33
C THR A 79 3.66 7.67 -10.06
N ASN A 80 2.78 8.40 -10.77
CA ASN A 80 2.55 9.82 -10.53
C ASN A 80 1.13 10.02 -9.99
N PHE A 81 1.02 10.71 -8.86
CA PHE A 81 -0.27 11.04 -8.29
C PHE A 81 -0.27 12.48 -7.76
N ASN A 82 -1.17 13.31 -8.26
CA ASN A 82 -1.29 14.73 -7.89
C ASN A 82 0.03 15.50 -8.00
N ASP A 83 0.72 15.41 -9.13
CA ASP A 83 2.00 16.06 -9.42
C ASP A 83 3.18 15.56 -8.56
N TRP A 84 2.99 14.53 -7.74
CA TRP A 84 4.03 13.91 -6.94
C TRP A 84 4.31 12.48 -7.42
N PHE A 85 5.58 12.11 -7.42
CA PHE A 85 5.98 10.74 -7.69
C PHE A 85 5.94 9.90 -6.41
N TYR A 86 5.54 8.65 -6.58
CA TYR A 86 5.57 7.60 -5.58
C TYR A 86 6.19 6.36 -6.18
N GLY A 87 6.91 5.57 -5.38
CA GLY A 87 7.51 4.35 -5.90
C GLY A 87 8.04 3.45 -4.80
N THR A 88 8.24 2.19 -5.16
CA THR A 88 8.80 1.16 -4.28
C THR A 88 10.21 0.83 -4.74
N SER A 89 11.21 1.14 -3.89
CA SER A 89 12.59 0.74 -4.13
C SER A 89 12.79 -0.76 -3.90
N LYS A 90 13.67 -1.38 -4.69
CA LYS A 90 14.11 -2.77 -4.50
C LYS A 90 14.71 -3.00 -3.10
N ASP A 91 15.41 -2.00 -2.57
CA ASP A 91 16.04 -2.05 -1.25
C ASP A 91 15.02 -2.08 -0.10
N ALA A 92 13.76 -1.69 -0.35
CA ALA A 92 12.67 -1.80 0.62
C ALA A 92 12.16 -3.25 0.77
N LEU A 93 12.56 -4.17 -0.11
CA LEU A 93 12.03 -5.53 -0.19
C LEU A 93 13.01 -6.56 0.40
N VAL A 94 12.48 -7.56 1.10
CA VAL A 94 13.22 -8.71 1.62
C VAL A 94 12.70 -10.01 1.02
N ASN A 95 13.55 -11.06 0.97
CA ASN A 95 13.20 -12.35 0.36
C ASN A 95 12.70 -13.39 1.36
N ASP A 96 12.93 -13.16 2.65
CA ASP A 96 12.66 -14.11 3.74
C ASP A 96 11.40 -13.79 4.55
N ALA A 97 10.65 -12.77 4.12
CA ALA A 97 9.38 -12.39 4.70
C ALA A 97 8.39 -11.92 3.61
N ILE A 98 7.11 -11.81 3.96
CA ILE A 98 6.12 -11.16 3.10
C ILE A 98 6.28 -9.64 3.24
N ASN A 99 6.59 -8.98 2.13
CA ASN A 99 6.62 -7.52 2.07
C ASN A 99 5.17 -7.01 2.02
N ILE A 100 4.78 -6.17 2.97
CA ILE A 100 3.42 -5.64 3.06
C ILE A 100 3.44 -4.11 2.98
N GLY A 101 2.58 -3.55 2.13
CA GLY A 101 2.48 -2.11 1.93
C GLY A 101 1.09 -1.66 1.50
N VAL A 102 0.89 -0.34 1.50
CA VAL A 102 -0.32 0.30 0.98
C VAL A 102 -0.02 0.83 -0.42
N PHE A 103 -0.87 0.48 -1.38
CA PHE A 103 -0.69 0.81 -2.79
C PHE A 103 -1.95 1.44 -3.38
N SER A 104 -1.77 2.31 -4.38
CA SER A 104 -2.84 2.75 -5.27
C SER A 104 -3.15 1.67 -6.31
N PRO A 105 -4.32 1.72 -6.98
CA PRO A 105 -4.61 0.84 -8.11
C PRO A 105 -3.52 0.86 -9.18
N GLU A 106 -3.10 2.04 -9.62
CA GLU A 106 -2.02 2.22 -10.61
C GLU A 106 -0.70 1.55 -10.20
N ALA A 107 -0.31 1.67 -8.93
CA ALA A 107 0.89 1.01 -8.40
C ALA A 107 0.74 -0.53 -8.40
N VAL A 108 -0.45 -1.05 -8.10
CA VAL A 108 -0.73 -2.49 -8.16
C VAL A 108 -0.66 -3.00 -9.60
N GLU A 109 -1.18 -2.26 -10.59
CA GLU A 109 -1.06 -2.60 -12.00
C GLU A 109 0.41 -2.67 -12.43
N ALA A 110 1.23 -1.69 -12.05
CA ALA A 110 2.65 -1.69 -12.32
C ALA A 110 3.39 -2.88 -11.66
N LEU A 111 3.01 -3.25 -10.43
CA LEU A 111 3.56 -4.44 -9.76
C LEU A 111 3.20 -5.74 -10.47
N LEU A 112 2.00 -5.86 -11.06
CA LEU A 112 1.56 -7.04 -11.80
C LEU A 112 2.39 -7.29 -13.08
N GLU A 113 2.96 -6.24 -13.67
CA GLU A 113 3.84 -6.35 -14.83
C GLU A 113 5.24 -6.87 -14.48
N SER A 114 5.63 -6.84 -13.22
CA SER A 114 6.96 -7.24 -12.77
C SER A 114 7.10 -8.76 -12.66
N SER A 115 8.03 -9.34 -13.41
CA SER A 115 8.39 -10.76 -13.29
C SER A 115 9.19 -11.11 -12.03
N GLU A 116 9.51 -10.13 -11.19
CA GLU A 116 10.26 -10.29 -9.94
C GLU A 116 9.33 -10.34 -8.72
N ILE A 117 8.03 -10.15 -8.92
CA ILE A 117 7.03 -10.06 -7.86
C ILE A 117 6.04 -11.22 -7.91
N GLU A 118 5.79 -11.80 -6.76
CA GLU A 118 4.63 -12.64 -6.48
C GLU A 118 3.66 -11.81 -5.65
N LEU A 119 2.57 -11.36 -6.29
CA LEU A 119 1.66 -10.36 -5.76
C LEU A 119 0.36 -10.97 -5.26
N MET A 120 -0.04 -10.61 -4.04
CA MET A 120 -1.39 -10.80 -3.53
C MET A 120 -2.00 -9.43 -3.22
N VAL A 121 -3.21 -9.19 -3.71
CA VAL A 121 -3.91 -7.91 -3.53
C VAL A 121 -5.09 -8.10 -2.59
N LEU A 122 -5.13 -7.31 -1.51
CA LEU A 122 -6.25 -7.22 -0.59
C LEU A 122 -6.88 -5.84 -0.68
N GLU A 123 -8.14 -5.77 -1.06
CA GLU A 123 -8.92 -4.54 -1.06
C GLU A 123 -9.76 -4.42 0.20
N LEU A 124 -9.65 -3.29 0.90
CA LEU A 124 -10.51 -2.98 2.04
C LEU A 124 -11.77 -2.24 1.56
N ALA A 125 -12.90 -2.93 1.57
CA ALA A 125 -14.20 -2.36 1.22
C ALA A 125 -14.88 -1.74 2.44
N VAL A 126 -15.34 -0.50 2.27
CA VAL A 126 -16.01 0.29 3.30
C VAL A 126 -17.05 1.17 2.63
N SER A 127 -18.22 1.35 3.26
CA SER A 127 -19.25 2.26 2.75
C SER A 127 -18.76 3.72 2.73
N ASP A 128 -19.26 4.50 1.80
CA ASP A 128 -18.95 5.93 1.69
C ASP A 128 -19.29 6.71 2.95
N LYS A 129 -20.39 6.33 3.61
CA LYS A 129 -20.79 6.92 4.89
C LYS A 129 -19.69 6.73 5.94
N THR A 130 -19.19 5.52 6.11
CA THR A 130 -18.15 5.20 7.10
C THR A 130 -16.82 5.85 6.74
N ARG A 131 -16.43 5.85 5.46
CA ARG A 131 -15.22 6.55 4.95
C ARG A 131 -15.28 8.04 5.28
N LEU A 132 -16.43 8.68 4.97
CA LEU A 132 -16.63 10.11 5.20
C LEU A 132 -16.54 10.44 6.69
N LEU A 133 -17.23 9.69 7.54
CA LEU A 133 -17.20 9.89 8.99
C LEU A 133 -15.78 9.71 9.55
N ARG A 134 -15.03 8.71 9.08
CA ARG A 134 -13.64 8.49 9.52
C ARG A 134 -12.74 9.67 9.14
N GLN A 135 -12.88 10.21 7.93
CA GLN A 135 -12.06 11.35 7.47
C GLN A 135 -12.43 12.64 8.19
N LEU A 136 -13.73 12.90 8.43
CA LEU A 136 -14.20 14.06 9.20
C LEU A 136 -13.75 14.03 10.68
N ASN A 137 -13.67 12.83 11.27
CA ASN A 137 -13.28 12.68 12.68
C ASN A 137 -11.75 12.50 12.89
N ARG A 138 -10.95 12.51 11.83
CA ARG A 138 -9.50 12.31 11.92
C ARG A 138 -8.78 13.51 12.55
N GLU A 139 -9.28 14.71 12.31
CA GLU A 139 -8.70 15.98 12.73
C GLU A 139 -9.79 16.87 13.36
N ALA A 140 -9.40 17.74 14.30
CA ALA A 140 -10.33 18.67 14.92
C ALA A 140 -10.95 19.68 13.93
N ASN A 141 -10.18 20.05 12.90
CA ASN A 141 -10.60 20.97 11.82
C ASN A 141 -10.32 20.32 10.46
N PRO A 142 -11.17 19.39 10.00
CA PRO A 142 -10.94 18.66 8.77
C PRO A 142 -11.06 19.58 7.54
N ASN A 143 -10.14 19.43 6.58
CA ASN A 143 -10.24 20.10 5.30
C ASN A 143 -11.28 19.38 4.41
N VAL A 144 -12.51 19.86 4.45
CA VAL A 144 -13.65 19.27 3.72
C VAL A 144 -13.42 19.28 2.19
N HIS A 145 -12.80 20.31 1.63
CA HIS A 145 -12.50 20.36 0.20
C HIS A 145 -11.53 19.24 -0.21
N GLU A 146 -10.50 18.99 0.61
CA GLU A 146 -9.57 17.88 0.36
C GLU A 146 -10.24 16.52 0.52
N ILE A 147 -11.17 16.35 1.47
CA ILE A 147 -11.97 15.12 1.62
C ILE A 147 -12.78 14.88 0.35
N ILE A 148 -13.51 15.89 -0.14
CA ILE A 148 -14.32 15.78 -1.37
C ILE A 148 -13.43 15.46 -2.59
N ARG A 149 -12.27 16.10 -2.70
CA ARG A 149 -11.32 15.83 -3.78
C ARG A 149 -10.88 14.37 -3.77
N ARG A 150 -10.56 13.81 -2.59
CA ARG A 150 -10.18 12.41 -2.44
C ARG A 150 -11.30 11.46 -2.81
N PHE A 151 -12.55 11.77 -2.42
CA PHE A 151 -13.69 10.94 -2.80
C PHE A 151 -13.85 10.84 -4.32
N LYS A 152 -13.69 11.96 -5.03
CA LYS A 152 -13.76 11.97 -6.51
C LYS A 152 -12.62 11.19 -7.15
N ALA A 153 -11.39 11.37 -6.66
CA ALA A 153 -10.24 10.60 -7.13
C ALA A 153 -10.44 9.09 -6.89
N ASP A 154 -10.91 8.71 -5.69
CA ASP A 154 -11.20 7.31 -5.40
C ASP A 154 -12.29 6.73 -6.34
N GLU A 155 -13.34 7.50 -6.71
CA GLU A 155 -14.35 7.04 -7.68
C GLU A 155 -13.72 6.74 -9.04
N GLU A 156 -12.82 7.59 -9.52
CA GLU A 156 -12.12 7.42 -10.79
C GLU A 156 -11.12 6.25 -10.72
N ASP A 157 -10.31 6.17 -9.66
CA ASP A 157 -9.25 5.17 -9.49
C ASP A 157 -9.81 3.74 -9.33
N PHE A 158 -11.03 3.60 -8.78
CA PHE A 158 -11.64 2.29 -8.51
C PHE A 158 -12.79 1.90 -9.44
N ALA A 159 -13.18 2.76 -10.41
CA ALA A 159 -14.37 2.56 -11.26
C ALA A 159 -14.27 1.30 -12.14
N ASP A 160 -13.15 1.13 -12.86
CA ASP A 160 -12.97 0.10 -13.89
C ASP A 160 -11.77 -0.81 -13.57
N LEU A 161 -11.55 -1.09 -12.30
CA LEU A 161 -10.39 -1.81 -11.83
C LEU A 161 -10.48 -3.32 -12.15
N ASP A 162 -9.76 -3.76 -13.18
CA ASP A 162 -9.66 -5.16 -13.59
C ASP A 162 -8.42 -5.85 -12.97
N ILE A 163 -8.38 -5.92 -11.65
CA ILE A 163 -7.32 -6.57 -10.88
C ILE A 163 -7.91 -7.73 -10.06
N LEU A 164 -7.29 -8.90 -10.17
CA LEU A 164 -7.64 -10.03 -9.28
C LEU A 164 -7.27 -9.68 -7.84
N ARG A 165 -8.27 -9.63 -6.96
CA ARG A 165 -8.12 -9.23 -5.58
C ARG A 165 -9.08 -9.94 -4.64
N ILE A 166 -8.68 -10.01 -3.38
CA ILE A 166 -9.56 -10.47 -2.30
C ILE A 166 -10.12 -9.23 -1.61
N THR A 167 -11.45 -9.12 -1.58
CA THR A 167 -12.12 -7.99 -0.94
C THR A 167 -12.48 -8.34 0.50
N LEU A 168 -12.02 -7.50 1.45
CA LEU A 168 -12.25 -7.63 2.86
C LEU A 168 -13.11 -6.46 3.35
N VAL A 169 -14.27 -6.74 3.94
CA VAL A 169 -15.12 -5.71 4.57
C VAL A 169 -14.40 -5.15 5.80
N ASN A 170 -14.39 -3.83 5.97
CA ASN A 170 -13.71 -3.16 7.09
C ASN A 170 -14.56 -2.00 7.67
N GLU A 171 -15.85 -2.25 7.88
CA GLU A 171 -16.82 -1.27 8.40
C GLU A 171 -16.67 -1.02 9.90
N THR A 172 -16.47 -2.08 10.65
CA THR A 172 -16.51 -2.09 12.11
C THR A 172 -15.14 -2.40 12.73
N LYS A 173 -15.08 -2.30 14.05
CA LYS A 173 -13.91 -2.74 14.80
C LYS A 173 -13.75 -4.28 14.78
N ASP A 174 -14.84 -5.01 14.70
CA ASP A 174 -14.82 -6.47 14.64
C ASP A 174 -14.28 -6.92 13.27
N ASP A 175 -14.69 -6.28 12.16
CA ASP A 175 -14.12 -6.52 10.83
C ASP A 175 -12.62 -6.26 10.83
N LEU A 176 -12.15 -5.19 11.46
CA LEU A 176 -10.72 -4.92 11.59
C LEU A 176 -9.99 -6.08 12.27
N LEU A 177 -10.53 -6.61 13.36
CA LEU A 177 -9.91 -7.72 14.10
C LEU A 177 -9.90 -9.01 13.29
N GLU A 178 -10.97 -9.31 12.56
CA GLU A 178 -11.07 -10.45 11.65
C GLU A 178 -10.09 -10.31 10.49
N ASN A 179 -9.99 -9.15 9.86
CA ASN A 179 -9.05 -8.87 8.78
C ASN A 179 -7.60 -9.03 9.24
N VAL A 180 -7.24 -8.47 10.41
CA VAL A 180 -5.90 -8.64 11.00
C VAL A 180 -5.62 -10.12 11.31
N TYR A 181 -6.61 -10.86 11.81
CA TYR A 181 -6.47 -12.31 12.05
C TYR A 181 -6.27 -13.07 10.74
N TYR A 182 -7.06 -12.81 9.71
CA TYR A 182 -6.93 -13.42 8.38
C TYR A 182 -5.55 -13.18 7.78
N ILE A 183 -5.13 -11.91 7.69
CA ILE A 183 -3.84 -11.52 7.12
C ILE A 183 -2.68 -12.16 7.88
N SER A 184 -2.76 -12.20 9.22
CA SER A 184 -1.73 -12.80 10.07
C SER A 184 -1.50 -14.30 9.84
N ARG A 185 -2.37 -14.97 9.11
CA ARG A 185 -2.25 -16.39 8.76
C ARG A 185 -1.69 -16.63 7.36
N LEU A 186 -1.67 -15.61 6.51
CA LEU A 186 -1.19 -15.73 5.13
C LEU A 186 0.24 -16.25 5.02
N PRO A 187 1.20 -15.91 5.90
CA PRO A 187 2.55 -16.47 5.82
C PRO A 187 2.59 -18.00 5.86
N ARG A 188 1.65 -18.63 6.55
CA ARG A 188 1.55 -20.10 6.64
C ARG A 188 0.97 -20.75 5.40
N VAL A 189 0.19 -20.01 4.64
CA VAL A 189 -0.51 -20.49 3.43
C VAL A 189 0.27 -20.14 2.17
N TRP A 190 1.02 -19.05 2.22
CA TRP A 190 1.80 -18.52 1.09
C TRP A 190 3.25 -19.03 1.08
N ALA A 191 3.64 -19.88 2.03
CA ALA A 191 5.00 -20.41 2.15
C ALA A 191 5.32 -21.52 1.13
N ASP A 192 4.31 -22.17 0.57
CA ASP A 192 4.38 -23.26 -0.40
C ASP A 192 4.09 -22.77 -1.83
#